data_14072c26539c407ff4db2e87293648de
#
_entry.id   14072c26539c407ff4db2e87293648de
#
_cell.length_a   1.000
_cell.length_b   1.000
_cell.length_c   1.000
_cell.angle_alpha   90.00
_cell.angle_beta   90.00
_cell.angle_gamma   90.00
#
_symmetry.space_group_name_H-M   'P 1'
#
loop_
_entity.id
_entity.type
_entity.pdbx_description
1 polymer ?
#
loop_
_entity_poly.entity_id
_entity_poly.type
_entity_poly.pdbx_seq_one_letter_code
_entity_poly.pdbx_strand_id
1 'polypeptide(L)'
;MTERRGPEPPIRLLADTLATPIGELLIVCESDALCIVDYDGFDDRVRASLVRRYGSYEFVRTPNPLGATGLLERYFGGDLEAIDALPVNPGGTPYQRRVWDALRTIPAGQTRTYGQLAAQLGDTHARAVGHANSLNPIAIVVPCHRVIGADATLTGYAGGLARKRWLLDHESPSGTLPLPL
;
A
#
# COMPACT_ATOMS: atom_id res chain seq x y z
N MET A 1 27.34 38.95 -1.14
CA MET A 1 27.77 37.72 -0.44
C MET A 1 26.55 36.86 -0.30
N THR A 2 26.40 35.85 -1.17
CA THR A 2 25.27 34.89 -1.10
C THR A 2 25.66 33.80 -0.10
N GLU A 3 25.06 33.83 1.08
CA GLU A 3 25.20 32.73 2.06
C GLU A 3 24.76 31.43 1.37
N ARG A 4 25.69 30.49 1.21
CA ARG A 4 25.37 29.13 0.80
C ARG A 4 24.60 28.51 1.98
N ARG A 5 23.29 28.32 1.85
CA ARG A 5 22.55 27.44 2.75
C ARG A 5 23.25 26.10 2.76
N GLY A 6 23.68 25.66 3.93
CA GLY A 6 24.19 24.30 4.10
C GLY A 6 23.13 23.27 3.67
N PRO A 7 23.51 22.00 3.44
CA PRO A 7 22.55 20.96 3.11
C PRO A 7 21.45 20.92 4.18
N GLU A 8 20.20 20.90 3.73
CA GLU A 8 19.06 20.75 4.64
C GLU A 8 19.19 19.40 5.38
N PRO A 9 18.84 19.34 6.67
CA PRO A 9 18.88 18.08 7.41
C PRO A 9 17.98 17.04 6.77
N PRO A 10 18.33 15.74 6.84
CA PRO A 10 17.51 14.68 6.28
C PRO A 10 16.12 14.65 6.93
N ILE A 11 15.10 14.35 6.13
CA ILE A 11 13.74 14.12 6.63
C ILE A 11 13.74 12.85 7.49
N ARG A 12 13.20 12.93 8.69
CA ARG A 12 13.08 11.80 9.61
C ARG A 12 11.80 11.03 9.33
N LEU A 13 11.95 9.78 8.96
CA LEU A 13 10.86 8.84 8.71
C LEU A 13 10.82 7.80 9.84
N LEU A 14 9.67 7.68 10.49
CA LEU A 14 9.46 6.73 11.58
C LEU A 14 9.27 5.33 10.98
N ALA A 15 10.08 4.36 11.39
CA ALA A 15 10.07 3.02 10.81
C ALA A 15 9.93 1.94 11.88
N ASP A 16 9.10 0.93 11.56
CA ASP A 16 8.91 -0.29 12.33
C ASP A 16 8.81 -1.50 11.40
N THR A 17 8.90 -2.70 11.95
CA THR A 17 8.66 -3.95 11.22
C THR A 17 7.63 -4.80 11.94
N LEU A 18 6.86 -5.58 11.17
CA LEU A 18 5.85 -6.49 11.67
C LEU A 18 5.99 -7.86 11.01
N ALA A 19 6.22 -8.89 11.81
CA ALA A 19 6.15 -10.28 11.34
C ALA A 19 4.68 -10.69 11.13
N THR A 20 4.37 -11.18 9.93
CA THR A 20 3.00 -11.58 9.54
C THR A 20 2.97 -12.97 8.92
N PRO A 21 1.79 -13.60 8.77
CA PRO A 21 1.66 -14.88 8.07
C PRO A 21 2.15 -14.87 6.61
N ILE A 22 2.28 -13.69 6.00
CA ILE A 22 2.70 -13.53 4.60
C ILE A 22 4.08 -12.88 4.45
N GLY A 23 4.88 -12.86 5.50
CA GLY A 23 6.23 -12.31 5.54
C GLY A 23 6.35 -11.10 6.45
N GLU A 24 7.57 -10.58 6.60
CA GLU A 24 7.81 -9.36 7.36
C GLU A 24 7.36 -8.14 6.56
N LEU A 25 6.66 -7.23 7.22
CA LEU A 25 6.30 -5.93 6.67
C LEU A 25 7.24 -4.86 7.19
N LEU A 26 7.70 -4.00 6.29
CA LEU A 26 8.28 -2.70 6.63
C LEU A 26 7.15 -1.67 6.68
N ILE A 27 7.05 -0.93 7.78
CA ILE A 27 6.06 0.12 8.01
C ILE A 27 6.79 1.44 8.19
N VAL A 28 6.50 2.42 7.33
CA VAL A 28 7.14 3.75 7.41
C VAL A 28 6.09 4.84 7.46
N CYS A 29 6.23 5.72 8.44
CA CYS A 29 5.37 6.88 8.62
C CYS A 29 6.16 8.19 8.53
N GLU A 30 5.52 9.21 7.99
CA GLU A 30 5.83 10.61 8.27
C GLU A 30 5.36 10.98 9.69
N SER A 31 5.43 12.25 10.05
CA SER A 31 4.95 12.72 11.36
C SER A 31 3.44 12.51 11.58
N ASP A 32 2.65 12.45 10.51
CA ASP A 32 1.20 12.51 10.55
C ASP A 32 0.49 11.51 9.62
N ALA A 33 1.24 10.75 8.79
CA ALA A 33 0.65 9.80 7.85
C ALA A 33 1.55 8.59 7.58
N LEU A 34 0.92 7.45 7.32
CA LEU A 34 1.57 6.25 6.80
C LEU A 34 1.97 6.47 5.34
N CYS A 35 3.22 6.22 5.00
CA CYS A 35 3.72 6.46 3.65
C CYS A 35 4.23 5.21 2.93
N ILE A 36 4.59 4.14 3.66
CA ILE A 36 5.00 2.85 3.10
C ILE A 36 4.49 1.70 3.98
N VAL A 37 3.98 0.68 3.32
CA VAL A 37 3.89 -0.70 3.80
C VAL A 37 4.37 -1.59 2.66
N ASP A 38 5.48 -2.28 2.86
CA ASP A 38 6.05 -3.18 1.84
C ASP A 38 6.56 -4.47 2.47
N TYR A 39 6.76 -5.50 1.64
CA TYR A 39 7.15 -6.84 2.07
C TYR A 39 8.66 -7.04 2.03
N ASP A 40 9.16 -7.91 2.93
CA ASP A 40 10.53 -8.43 2.94
C ASP A 40 11.62 -7.35 2.96
N GLY A 41 11.30 -6.22 3.58
CA GLY A 41 12.23 -5.14 3.80
C GLY A 41 12.24 -4.09 2.70
N PHE A 42 13.36 -3.43 2.56
CA PHE A 42 13.52 -2.19 1.83
C PHE A 42 14.14 -2.43 0.45
N ASP A 43 13.31 -2.56 -0.58
CA ASP A 43 13.78 -2.77 -1.94
C ASP A 43 14.22 -1.46 -2.64
N ASP A 44 14.89 -1.58 -3.79
CA ASP A 44 15.38 -0.44 -4.56
C ASP A 44 14.25 0.45 -5.09
N ARG A 45 13.05 -0.11 -5.31
CA ARG A 45 11.86 0.62 -5.75
C ARG A 45 11.36 1.56 -4.65
N VAL A 46 11.26 1.06 -3.42
CA VAL A 46 10.89 1.85 -2.25
C VAL A 46 11.93 2.94 -2.01
N ARG A 47 13.22 2.58 -2.05
CA ARG A 47 14.34 3.52 -1.92
C ARG A 47 14.24 4.65 -2.95
N ALA A 48 14.09 4.31 -4.22
CA ALA A 48 13.97 5.30 -5.29
C ALA A 48 12.76 6.22 -5.12
N SER A 49 11.64 5.69 -4.61
CA SER A 49 10.45 6.48 -4.30
C SER A 49 10.71 7.50 -3.19
N LEU A 50 11.37 7.08 -2.10
CA LEU A 50 11.69 7.96 -0.98
C LEU A 50 12.71 9.04 -1.37
N VAL A 51 13.77 8.68 -2.11
CA VAL A 51 14.76 9.65 -2.61
C VAL A 51 14.08 10.70 -3.50
N ARG A 52 13.20 10.27 -4.41
CA ARG A 52 12.47 11.21 -5.28
C ARG A 52 11.55 12.14 -4.50
N ARG A 53 10.95 11.65 -3.40
CA ARG A 53 9.98 12.40 -2.60
C ARG A 53 10.63 13.34 -1.61
N TYR A 54 11.70 12.90 -0.95
CA TYR A 54 12.28 13.60 0.19
C TYR A 54 13.70 14.11 -0.06
N GLY A 55 14.35 13.67 -1.15
CA GLY A 55 15.76 13.95 -1.39
C GLY A 55 16.64 13.18 -0.41
N SER A 56 16.92 13.76 0.75
CA SER A 56 17.66 13.13 1.86
C SER A 56 16.71 12.75 2.98
N TYR A 57 16.80 11.51 3.48
CA TYR A 57 15.99 11.02 4.59
C TYR A 57 16.80 10.07 5.47
N GLU A 58 16.33 9.88 6.70
CA GLU A 58 16.82 8.88 7.64
C GLU A 58 15.66 8.11 8.26
N PHE A 59 15.84 6.81 8.48
CA PHE A 59 14.90 6.02 9.27
C PHE A 59 15.19 6.14 10.75
N VAL A 60 14.13 6.46 11.51
CA VAL A 60 14.15 6.46 12.96
C VAL A 60 13.31 5.27 13.44
N ARG A 61 13.97 4.25 13.98
CA ARG A 61 13.25 3.11 14.56
C ARG A 61 12.32 3.61 15.65
N THR A 62 11.04 3.39 15.44
CA THR A 62 9.97 3.88 16.32
C THR A 62 8.94 2.76 16.46
N PRO A 63 8.80 2.16 17.65
CA PRO A 63 7.77 1.15 17.86
C PRO A 63 6.38 1.72 17.60
N ASN A 64 5.59 1.02 16.81
CA ASN A 64 4.19 1.32 16.51
C ASN A 64 3.94 2.80 16.08
N PRO A 65 4.61 3.30 15.03
CA PRO A 65 4.49 4.69 14.61
C PRO A 65 3.05 4.99 14.19
N LEU A 66 2.46 6.06 14.72
CA LEU A 66 1.05 6.46 14.52
C LEU A 66 0.02 5.35 14.86
N GLY A 67 0.39 4.33 15.59
CA GLY A 67 -0.46 3.18 15.85
C GLY A 67 -0.54 2.18 14.67
N ALA A 68 0.20 2.41 13.59
CA ALA A 68 0.06 1.65 12.35
C ALA A 68 0.40 0.16 12.51
N THR A 69 1.47 -0.17 13.24
CA THR A 69 1.86 -1.57 13.50
C THR A 69 0.74 -2.31 14.24
N GLY A 70 0.21 -1.73 15.32
CA GLY A 70 -0.86 -2.36 16.10
C GLY A 70 -2.19 -2.48 15.33
N LEU A 71 -2.49 -1.54 14.43
CA LEU A 71 -3.68 -1.64 13.56
C LEU A 71 -3.51 -2.73 12.50
N LEU A 72 -2.32 -2.91 11.94
CA LEU A 72 -2.01 -4.01 11.05
C LEU A 72 -2.05 -5.37 11.80
N GLU A 73 -1.55 -5.46 13.03
CA GLU A 73 -1.70 -6.66 13.87
C GLU A 73 -3.16 -7.04 14.06
N ARG A 74 -4.03 -6.06 14.36
CA ARG A 74 -5.48 -6.29 14.48
C ARG A 74 -6.09 -6.76 13.16
N TYR A 75 -5.69 -6.16 12.03
CA TYR A 75 -6.14 -6.61 10.70
C TYR A 75 -5.79 -8.09 10.48
N PHE A 76 -4.54 -8.49 10.71
CA PHE A 76 -4.13 -9.91 10.61
C PHE A 76 -4.81 -10.81 11.65
N GLY A 77 -5.26 -10.26 12.76
CA GLY A 77 -6.07 -10.92 13.79
C GLY A 77 -7.56 -11.05 13.44
N GLY A 78 -8.00 -10.55 12.28
CA GLY A 78 -9.37 -10.65 11.78
C GLY A 78 -10.24 -9.39 11.94
N ASP A 79 -9.72 -8.32 12.53
CA ASP A 79 -10.40 -7.02 12.57
C ASP A 79 -10.07 -6.25 11.27
N LEU A 80 -10.78 -6.64 10.20
CA LEU A 80 -10.48 -6.20 8.83
C LEU A 80 -10.61 -4.69 8.60
N GLU A 81 -11.39 -4.00 9.43
CA GLU A 81 -11.61 -2.55 9.34
C GLU A 81 -10.60 -1.73 10.16
N ALA A 82 -9.76 -2.38 10.96
CA ALA A 82 -8.80 -1.71 11.85
C ALA A 82 -7.90 -0.69 11.13
N ILE A 83 -7.55 -0.96 9.86
CA ILE A 83 -6.63 -0.15 9.06
C ILE A 83 -7.31 0.97 8.27
N ASP A 84 -8.66 1.03 8.23
CA ASP A 84 -9.39 1.96 7.38
C ASP A 84 -9.22 3.43 7.80
N ALA A 85 -9.09 3.66 9.11
CA ALA A 85 -8.91 5.00 9.67
C ALA A 85 -7.47 5.53 9.60
N LEU A 86 -6.49 4.72 9.16
CA LEU A 86 -5.11 5.17 9.05
C LEU A 86 -4.97 6.32 8.05
N PRO A 87 -4.42 7.46 8.46
CA PRO A 87 -4.08 8.52 7.52
C PRO A 87 -2.93 8.04 6.63
N VAL A 88 -3.10 8.19 5.32
CA VAL A 88 -2.11 7.72 4.34
C VAL A 88 -1.61 8.87 3.47
N ASN A 89 -0.32 8.86 3.18
CA ASN A 89 0.30 9.76 2.23
C ASN A 89 1.20 8.95 1.27
N PRO A 90 0.62 8.35 0.22
CA PRO A 90 1.37 7.52 -0.72
C PRO A 90 2.29 8.34 -1.65
N GLY A 91 2.20 9.67 -1.65
CA GLY A 91 2.87 10.50 -2.65
C GLY A 91 2.31 10.29 -4.05
N GLY A 92 3.20 10.15 -5.04
CA GLY A 92 2.82 9.86 -6.43
C GLY A 92 2.21 11.03 -7.20
N THR A 93 1.85 10.78 -8.47
CA THR A 93 1.19 11.76 -9.34
C THR A 93 -0.28 11.96 -8.96
N PRO A 94 -0.94 13.05 -9.40
CA PRO A 94 -2.37 13.24 -9.17
C PRO A 94 -3.22 12.06 -9.68
N TYR A 95 -2.87 11.48 -10.82
CA TYR A 95 -3.54 10.29 -11.36
C TYR A 95 -3.37 9.06 -10.45
N GLN A 96 -2.15 8.78 -9.99
CA GLN A 96 -1.90 7.67 -9.08
C GLN A 96 -2.69 7.82 -7.78
N ARG A 97 -2.72 9.00 -7.18
CA ARG A 97 -3.51 9.26 -5.98
C ARG A 97 -5.00 8.99 -6.20
N ARG A 98 -5.58 9.46 -7.32
CA ARG A 98 -6.98 9.16 -7.66
C ARG A 98 -7.26 7.65 -7.74
N VAL A 99 -6.34 6.88 -8.33
CA VAL A 99 -6.47 5.41 -8.38
C VAL A 99 -6.39 4.82 -6.97
N TRP A 100 -5.41 5.23 -6.17
CA TRP A 100 -5.23 4.71 -4.81
C TRP A 100 -6.37 5.09 -3.87
N ASP A 101 -6.94 6.29 -4.01
CA ASP A 101 -8.15 6.70 -3.28
C ASP A 101 -9.35 5.81 -3.67
N ALA A 102 -9.50 5.52 -4.97
CA ALA A 102 -10.54 4.60 -5.44
C ALA A 102 -10.34 3.16 -4.91
N LEU A 103 -9.09 2.67 -4.77
CA LEU A 103 -8.82 1.37 -4.15
C LEU A 103 -9.35 1.32 -2.71
N ARG A 104 -9.15 2.37 -1.93
CA ARG A 104 -9.61 2.45 -0.53
C ARG A 104 -11.13 2.44 -0.37
N THR A 105 -11.89 2.66 -1.44
CA THR A 105 -13.35 2.53 -1.41
C THR A 105 -13.83 1.09 -1.57
N ILE A 106 -12.94 0.13 -1.85
CA ILE A 106 -13.29 -1.29 -1.98
C ILE A 106 -13.29 -1.92 -0.57
N PRO A 107 -14.43 -2.34 -0.03
CA PRO A 107 -14.48 -2.94 1.30
C PRO A 107 -13.71 -4.27 1.37
N ALA A 108 -13.28 -4.67 2.56
CA ALA A 108 -12.75 -5.99 2.80
C ALA A 108 -13.74 -7.09 2.36
N GLY A 109 -13.22 -8.18 1.81
CA GLY A 109 -14.03 -9.27 1.26
C GLY A 109 -14.71 -8.98 -0.08
N GLN A 110 -14.49 -7.80 -0.66
CA GLN A 110 -14.98 -7.47 -2.01
C GLN A 110 -13.82 -7.27 -2.98
N THR A 111 -14.10 -7.53 -4.26
CA THR A 111 -13.16 -7.31 -5.36
C THR A 111 -13.75 -6.41 -6.42
N ARG A 112 -12.88 -5.77 -7.20
CA ARG A 112 -13.23 -5.03 -8.42
C ARG A 112 -12.29 -5.45 -9.54
N THR A 113 -12.76 -5.43 -10.78
CA THR A 113 -11.87 -5.57 -11.93
C THR A 113 -11.18 -4.24 -12.25
N TYR A 114 -10.05 -4.30 -12.93
CA TYR A 114 -9.38 -3.09 -13.45
C TYR A 114 -10.31 -2.27 -14.35
N GLY A 115 -11.19 -2.94 -15.12
CA GLY A 115 -12.18 -2.27 -15.96
C GLY A 115 -13.25 -1.54 -15.15
N GLN A 116 -13.74 -2.14 -14.07
CA GLN A 116 -14.72 -1.49 -13.18
C GLN A 116 -14.14 -0.24 -12.51
N LEU A 117 -12.88 -0.31 -12.04
CA LEU A 117 -12.20 0.88 -11.49
C LEU A 117 -11.97 1.95 -12.56
N ALA A 118 -11.59 1.56 -13.77
CA ALA A 118 -11.45 2.52 -14.87
C ALA A 118 -12.78 3.22 -15.20
N ALA A 119 -13.89 2.49 -15.23
CA ALA A 119 -15.22 3.04 -15.43
C ALA A 119 -15.64 4.00 -14.29
N GLN A 120 -15.32 3.66 -13.05
CA GLN A 120 -15.56 4.52 -11.88
C GLN A 120 -14.77 5.84 -11.96
N LEU A 121 -13.54 5.81 -12.45
CA LEU A 121 -12.68 6.99 -12.61
C LEU A 121 -13.06 7.86 -13.82
N GLY A 122 -13.68 7.28 -14.84
CA GLY A 122 -14.33 7.94 -15.97
C GLY A 122 -13.42 8.30 -17.14
N ASP A 123 -12.21 8.77 -16.90
CA ASP A 123 -11.28 9.32 -17.90
C ASP A 123 -10.01 8.46 -18.12
N THR A 124 -10.13 7.14 -17.95
CA THR A 124 -8.99 6.22 -17.99
C THR A 124 -9.39 4.84 -18.52
N HIS A 125 -8.43 3.93 -18.58
CA HIS A 125 -8.62 2.55 -19.04
C HIS A 125 -7.91 1.54 -18.12
N ALA A 126 -8.32 0.25 -18.17
CA ALA A 126 -7.87 -0.80 -17.28
C ALA A 126 -6.32 -0.95 -17.18
N ARG A 127 -5.60 -0.78 -18.30
CA ARG A 127 -4.13 -0.87 -18.31
C ARG A 127 -3.48 0.25 -17.50
N ALA A 128 -3.98 1.49 -17.61
CA ALA A 128 -3.45 2.62 -16.85
C ALA A 128 -3.74 2.47 -15.36
N VAL A 129 -4.94 1.99 -15.00
CA VAL A 129 -5.28 1.62 -13.61
C VAL A 129 -4.36 0.54 -13.10
N GLY A 130 -4.13 -0.52 -13.88
CA GLY A 130 -3.21 -1.61 -13.52
C GLY A 130 -1.77 -1.13 -13.27
N HIS A 131 -1.28 -0.21 -14.09
CA HIS A 131 0.03 0.39 -13.89
C HIS A 131 0.09 1.21 -12.59
N ALA A 132 -0.88 2.08 -12.33
CA ALA A 132 -0.92 2.84 -11.08
C ALA A 132 -1.07 1.91 -9.85
N ASN A 133 -1.88 0.85 -9.97
CA ASN A 133 -2.05 -0.18 -8.95
C ASN A 133 -0.72 -0.87 -8.59
N SER A 134 0.12 -1.21 -9.59
CA SER A 134 1.43 -1.84 -9.37
C SER A 134 2.46 -0.93 -8.70
N LEU A 135 2.23 0.37 -8.71
CA LEU A 135 3.10 1.38 -8.09
C LEU A 135 2.64 1.80 -6.68
N ASN A 136 1.63 1.14 -6.14
CA ASN A 136 1.14 1.41 -4.78
C ASN A 136 2.25 1.17 -3.73
N PRO A 137 2.64 2.20 -2.94
CA PRO A 137 3.69 2.04 -1.93
C PRO A 137 3.16 1.57 -0.57
N ILE A 138 1.83 1.50 -0.38
CA ILE A 138 1.23 1.19 0.91
C ILE A 138 0.37 -0.07 0.76
N ALA A 139 1.03 -1.22 0.67
CA ALA A 139 0.36 -2.50 0.54
C ALA A 139 -0.64 -2.73 1.69
N ILE A 140 -1.70 -3.47 1.46
CA ILE A 140 -2.76 -3.83 2.40
C ILE A 140 -3.67 -2.63 2.73
N VAL A 141 -3.13 -1.56 3.32
CA VAL A 141 -3.90 -0.36 3.72
C VAL A 141 -4.48 0.39 2.51
N VAL A 142 -3.72 0.44 1.41
CA VAL A 142 -4.26 0.78 0.08
C VAL A 142 -4.44 -0.56 -0.66
N PRO A 143 -5.67 -1.11 -0.73
CA PRO A 143 -5.89 -2.52 -0.98
C PRO A 143 -5.82 -2.90 -2.47
N CYS A 144 -4.63 -2.75 -3.07
CA CYS A 144 -4.39 -3.12 -4.46
C CYS A 144 -4.56 -4.62 -4.72
N HIS A 145 -4.53 -5.46 -3.69
CA HIS A 145 -4.84 -6.89 -3.76
C HIS A 145 -6.33 -7.16 -4.08
N ARG A 146 -7.26 -6.24 -3.77
CA ARG A 146 -8.70 -6.37 -4.07
C ARG A 146 -9.04 -6.13 -5.55
N VAL A 147 -8.05 -5.88 -6.41
CA VAL A 147 -8.27 -5.70 -7.86
C VAL A 147 -7.82 -6.93 -8.62
N ILE A 148 -8.72 -7.47 -9.45
CA ILE A 148 -8.57 -8.74 -10.18
C ILE A 148 -8.74 -8.55 -11.69
N GLY A 149 -8.40 -9.60 -12.47
CA GLY A 149 -8.65 -9.64 -13.91
C GLY A 149 -10.13 -9.66 -14.26
N ALA A 150 -10.46 -9.39 -15.51
CA ALA A 150 -11.85 -9.35 -16.00
C ALA A 150 -12.53 -10.74 -15.95
N ASP A 151 -11.76 -11.80 -16.05
CA ASP A 151 -12.15 -13.22 -15.94
C ASP A 151 -12.09 -13.75 -14.50
N ALA A 152 -12.02 -12.85 -13.52
CA ALA A 152 -11.83 -13.16 -12.11
C ALA A 152 -10.47 -13.82 -11.78
N THR A 153 -9.52 -13.86 -12.71
CA THR A 153 -8.18 -14.40 -12.44
C THR A 153 -7.35 -13.48 -11.55
N LEU A 154 -6.46 -14.09 -10.77
CA LEU A 154 -5.46 -13.36 -10.00
C LEU A 154 -4.36 -12.88 -10.94
N THR A 155 -4.30 -11.58 -11.17
CA THR A 155 -3.27 -10.96 -12.00
C THR A 155 -2.54 -9.86 -11.22
N GLY A 156 -1.27 -9.69 -11.52
CA GLY A 156 -0.44 -8.56 -11.15
C GLY A 156 -0.54 -8.11 -9.68
N TYR A 157 0.40 -8.56 -8.85
CA TYR A 157 0.56 -8.05 -7.49
C TYR A 157 2.06 -7.91 -7.19
N ALA A 158 2.50 -6.73 -6.74
CA ALA A 158 3.92 -6.48 -6.48
C ALA A 158 4.49 -7.41 -5.38
N GLY A 159 3.68 -7.74 -4.39
CA GLY A 159 4.03 -8.70 -3.34
C GLY A 159 3.95 -10.18 -3.75
N GLY A 160 3.59 -10.49 -5.02
CA GLY A 160 3.43 -11.86 -5.51
C GLY A 160 2.01 -12.43 -5.33
N LEU A 161 1.62 -13.31 -6.23
CA LEU A 161 0.24 -13.84 -6.28
C LEU A 161 -0.13 -14.68 -5.05
N ALA A 162 0.83 -15.36 -4.42
CA ALA A 162 0.58 -16.12 -3.19
C ALA A 162 0.09 -15.22 -2.05
N ARG A 163 0.73 -14.07 -1.83
CA ARG A 163 0.31 -13.07 -0.84
C ARG A 163 -1.04 -12.47 -1.20
N LYS A 164 -1.27 -12.18 -2.48
CA LYS A 164 -2.58 -11.68 -2.95
C LYS A 164 -3.69 -12.67 -2.65
N ARG A 165 -3.50 -13.95 -2.95
CA ARG A 165 -4.45 -15.02 -2.64
C ARG A 165 -4.73 -15.06 -1.14
N TRP A 166 -3.68 -15.10 -0.33
CA TRP A 166 -3.80 -15.17 1.12
C TRP A 166 -4.62 -13.99 1.68
N LEU A 167 -4.35 -12.76 1.23
CA LEU A 167 -5.09 -11.57 1.67
C LEU A 167 -6.57 -11.64 1.29
N LEU A 168 -6.88 -12.05 0.07
CA LEU A 168 -8.26 -12.20 -0.38
C LEU A 168 -9.00 -13.30 0.39
N ASP A 169 -8.35 -14.42 0.69
CA ASP A 169 -8.92 -15.50 1.49
C ASP A 169 -9.10 -15.05 2.96
N HIS A 170 -8.14 -14.30 3.51
CA HIS A 170 -8.22 -13.74 4.86
C HIS A 170 -9.40 -12.78 5.01
N GLU A 171 -9.68 -11.99 4.00
CA GLU A 171 -10.80 -11.03 3.98
C GLU A 171 -12.15 -11.66 3.62
N SER A 172 -12.17 -12.90 3.14
CA SER A 172 -13.40 -13.56 2.72
C SER A 172 -14.24 -14.04 3.91
N PRO A 173 -15.54 -13.73 3.97
CA PRO A 173 -16.44 -14.23 5.02
C PRO A 173 -16.51 -15.78 5.08
N SER A 174 -16.24 -16.45 3.96
CA SER A 174 -16.23 -17.93 3.86
C SER A 174 -14.83 -18.52 3.98
N GLY A 175 -13.80 -17.71 4.22
CA GLY A 175 -12.41 -18.15 4.34
C GLY A 175 -11.74 -18.57 3.03
N THR A 176 -12.44 -18.57 1.91
CA THR A 176 -11.86 -18.86 0.58
C THR A 176 -12.72 -18.23 -0.51
N LEU A 177 -12.13 -17.33 -1.28
CA LEU A 177 -12.80 -16.78 -2.46
C LEU A 177 -12.72 -17.82 -3.61
N PRO A 178 -13.83 -18.11 -4.31
CA PRO A 178 -13.83 -19.00 -5.46
C PRO A 178 -13.23 -18.31 -6.70
N LEU A 179 -11.94 -17.93 -6.61
CA LEU A 179 -11.22 -17.34 -7.73
C LEU A 179 -10.39 -18.43 -8.43
N PRO A 180 -10.46 -18.55 -9.76
CA PRO A 180 -9.58 -19.45 -10.51
C PRO A 180 -8.12 -19.03 -10.36
N LEU A 181 -7.22 -20.01 -10.37
CA LEU A 181 -5.77 -19.80 -10.34
C LEU A 181 -5.29 -19.27 -11.68
#